data_603700fcd1e19e33312e8fd820195709
#
_entry.id   603700fcd1e19e33312e8fd820195709
#
_cell.length_a   1.000
_cell.length_b   1.000
_cell.length_c   1.000
_cell.angle_alpha   90.00
_cell.angle_beta   90.00
_cell.angle_gamma   90.00
#
_symmetry.space_group_name_H-M   'P 1'
#
loop_
_entity.id
_entity.type
_entity.pdbx_description
1 polymer ?
#
loop_
_entity_poly.entity_id
_entity_poly.type
_entity_poly.pdbx_seq_one_letter_code
_entity_poly.pdbx_strand_id
1 'polypeptide(L)'
;MMTAFNRRMTLDISWTKKAMKLPPEVREELASRLETLNEFFPEMRRNLKIGITRFYDGLVWQSDRGYVKLMIDVHKSRRDGWKYPTYWTMAHELMHLAQFNSKGIPSGERATDVYALSRLPPRFIDESPSYLVVPDGPRKIWKPEHARLAHELAVKAIELRSSGLRNYAVWWEDEFEKVFEE
;
A
#
# COMPACT_ATOMS: atom_id res chain seq x y z
N MET A 1 22.94 16.76 26.26
CA MET A 1 21.92 15.89 25.69
C MET A 1 21.48 16.51 24.36
N MET A 2 22.03 16.05 23.25
CA MET A 2 21.69 16.54 21.93
C MET A 2 20.48 15.76 21.43
N THR A 3 19.35 16.43 21.29
CA THR A 3 18.16 15.91 20.62
C THR A 3 18.49 15.70 19.14
N ALA A 4 18.59 14.42 18.74
CA ALA A 4 18.73 14.07 17.34
C ALA A 4 17.44 14.55 16.62
N PHE A 5 17.57 15.63 15.86
CA PHE A 5 16.56 16.06 14.89
C PHE A 5 16.38 14.92 13.87
N ASN A 6 15.31 14.19 14.04
CA ASN A 6 14.88 13.18 13.06
C ASN A 6 14.51 13.95 11.79
N ARG A 7 15.46 14.12 10.86
CA ARG A 7 15.18 14.65 9.53
C ARG A 7 14.21 13.69 8.88
N ARG A 8 12.91 14.00 8.90
CA ARG A 8 11.95 13.36 8.01
C ARG A 8 12.52 13.43 6.60
N MET A 9 12.87 12.27 6.07
CA MET A 9 13.29 12.19 4.67
C MET A 9 12.03 12.34 3.83
N THR A 10 11.83 13.53 3.27
CA THR A 10 10.77 13.78 2.29
C THR A 10 11.01 12.93 1.04
N LEU A 11 9.95 12.33 0.51
CA LEU A 11 9.99 11.68 -0.79
C LEU A 11 10.34 12.72 -1.87
N ASP A 12 11.31 12.40 -2.71
CA ASP A 12 11.57 13.19 -3.91
C ASP A 12 10.57 12.75 -4.99
N ILE A 13 9.46 13.49 -5.10
CA ILE A 13 8.35 13.20 -6.00
C ILE A 13 8.51 14.00 -7.29
N SER A 14 8.51 13.30 -8.41
CA SER A 14 8.41 13.88 -9.74
C SER A 14 7.16 13.37 -10.47
N TRP A 15 6.73 14.05 -11.51
CA TRP A 15 5.49 13.76 -12.22
C TRP A 15 5.74 13.43 -13.69
N THR A 16 4.99 12.47 -14.24
CA THR A 16 4.97 12.27 -15.70
C THR A 16 4.30 13.44 -16.40
N LYS A 17 4.59 13.63 -17.69
CA LYS A 17 3.95 14.67 -18.51
C LYS A 17 2.41 14.62 -18.46
N LYS A 18 1.82 13.42 -18.36
CA LYS A 18 0.37 13.24 -18.22
C LYS A 18 -0.13 13.67 -16.86
N ALA A 19 0.56 13.28 -15.79
CA ALA A 19 0.20 13.64 -14.42
C ALA A 19 0.40 15.15 -14.14
N MET A 20 1.34 15.81 -14.80
CA MET A 20 1.52 17.27 -14.73
C MET A 20 0.30 18.06 -15.23
N LYS A 21 -0.60 17.45 -16.01
CA LYS A 21 -1.86 18.07 -16.46
C LYS A 21 -2.96 18.04 -15.40
N LEU A 22 -2.78 17.32 -14.31
CA LEU A 22 -3.69 17.38 -13.16
C LEU A 22 -3.61 18.75 -12.51
N PRO A 23 -4.72 19.26 -11.95
CA PRO A 23 -4.71 20.49 -11.14
C PRO A 23 -3.66 20.42 -10.02
N PRO A 24 -3.04 21.56 -9.65
CA PRO A 24 -2.04 21.60 -8.58
C PRO A 24 -2.54 20.97 -7.28
N GLU A 25 -3.77 21.30 -6.86
CA GLU A 25 -4.41 20.80 -5.65
C GLU A 25 -4.55 19.26 -5.64
N VAL A 26 -4.78 18.65 -6.81
CA VAL A 26 -4.87 17.19 -6.94
C VAL A 26 -3.50 16.54 -6.77
N ARG A 27 -2.47 17.18 -7.31
CA ARG A 27 -1.09 16.69 -7.16
C ARG A 27 -0.59 16.85 -5.73
N GLU A 28 -0.93 17.94 -5.06
CA GLU A 28 -0.60 18.20 -3.66
C GLU A 28 -1.26 17.16 -2.74
N GLU A 29 -2.55 16.85 -2.95
CA GLU A 29 -3.25 15.81 -2.19
C GLU A 29 -2.60 14.43 -2.38
N LEU A 30 -2.26 14.06 -3.62
CA LEU A 30 -1.56 12.80 -3.90
C LEU A 30 -0.19 12.72 -3.24
N ALA A 31 0.59 13.80 -3.32
CA ALA A 31 1.88 13.88 -2.67
C ALA A 31 1.76 13.74 -1.15
N SER A 32 0.80 14.44 -0.53
CA SER A 32 0.53 14.36 0.90
C SER A 32 0.16 12.95 1.37
N ARG A 33 -0.68 12.23 0.60
CA ARG A 33 -1.03 10.83 0.90
C ARG A 33 0.20 9.92 0.82
N LEU A 34 1.02 10.07 -0.21
CA LEU A 34 2.23 9.27 -0.39
C LEU A 34 3.27 9.56 0.70
N GLU A 35 3.44 10.82 1.10
CA GLU A 35 4.33 11.19 2.21
C GLU A 35 3.86 10.59 3.53
N THR A 36 2.53 10.59 3.78
CA THR A 36 1.93 9.95 4.96
C THR A 36 2.23 8.45 4.98
N LEU A 37 2.07 7.77 3.84
CA LEU A 37 2.33 6.34 3.73
C LEU A 37 3.81 6.00 3.81
N ASN A 38 4.69 6.88 3.31
CA ASN A 38 6.14 6.64 3.30
C ASN A 38 6.73 6.37 4.69
N GLU A 39 6.08 6.85 5.75
CA GLU A 39 6.50 6.57 7.13
C GLU A 39 6.50 5.06 7.45
N PHE A 40 5.68 4.27 6.75
CA PHE A 40 5.54 2.81 6.93
C PHE A 40 6.40 1.99 5.95
N PHE A 41 7.06 2.66 5.00
CA PHE A 41 7.90 2.03 3.97
C PHE A 41 9.31 2.63 3.94
N PRO A 42 10.14 2.35 4.97
CA PRO A 42 11.47 2.97 5.13
C PRO A 42 12.45 2.62 3.99
N GLU A 43 12.15 1.60 3.20
CA GLU A 43 12.93 1.21 2.01
C GLU A 43 12.76 2.17 0.83
N MET A 44 11.74 3.03 0.89
CA MET A 44 11.40 4.02 -0.13
C MET A 44 12.36 5.23 -0.08
N ARG A 45 13.62 5.01 -0.45
CA ARG A 45 14.68 6.06 -0.43
C ARG A 45 15.00 6.63 -1.82
N ARG A 46 14.13 6.44 -2.81
CA ARG A 46 14.41 6.80 -4.21
C ARG A 46 13.43 7.85 -4.72
N ASN A 47 13.84 8.49 -5.82
CA ASN A 47 12.98 9.41 -6.56
C ASN A 47 11.74 8.65 -7.07
N LEU A 48 10.58 9.06 -6.60
CA LEU A 48 9.30 8.49 -7.01
C LEU A 48 8.73 9.30 -8.17
N LYS A 49 8.54 8.66 -9.32
CA LYS A 49 7.90 9.30 -10.47
C LYS A 49 6.45 8.88 -10.57
N ILE A 50 5.54 9.80 -10.32
CA ILE A 50 4.10 9.52 -10.32
C ILE A 50 3.52 9.73 -11.72
N GLY A 51 2.78 8.72 -12.18
CA GLY A 51 1.96 8.77 -13.38
C GLY A 51 0.50 8.52 -13.07
N ILE A 52 -0.36 8.70 -14.07
CA ILE A 52 -1.78 8.35 -13.98
C ILE A 52 -2.13 7.27 -14.98
N THR A 53 -2.95 6.32 -14.55
CA THR A 53 -3.52 5.24 -15.36
C THR A 53 -5.04 5.27 -15.25
N ARG A 54 -5.75 4.53 -16.09
CA ARG A 54 -7.19 4.27 -16.03
C ARG A 54 -7.50 2.79 -16.24
N PHE A 55 -6.46 1.96 -16.31
CA PHE A 55 -6.59 0.55 -16.62
C PHE A 55 -6.33 -0.35 -15.41
N TYR A 56 -5.69 0.20 -14.37
CA TYR A 56 -5.32 -0.50 -13.15
C TYR A 56 -5.52 0.46 -11.98
N ASP A 57 -5.86 -0.06 -10.82
CA ASP A 57 -5.98 0.73 -9.58
C ASP A 57 -4.61 1.28 -9.16
N GLY A 58 -3.56 0.47 -9.34
CA GLY A 58 -2.16 0.86 -9.20
C GLY A 58 -1.26 0.01 -10.10
N LEU A 59 -0.06 0.46 -10.34
CA LEU A 59 1.00 -0.25 -11.04
C LEU A 59 2.35 0.37 -10.76
N VAL A 60 3.30 -0.46 -10.40
CA VAL A 60 4.67 -0.04 -10.13
C VAL A 60 5.63 -0.69 -11.10
N TRP A 61 6.64 0.05 -11.54
CA TRP A 61 7.83 -0.57 -12.11
C TRP A 61 9.11 0.21 -11.86
N GLN A 62 10.19 -0.53 -11.72
CA GLN A 62 11.52 0.00 -11.53
C GLN A 62 12.14 0.32 -12.90
N SER A 63 12.82 1.45 -12.98
CA SER A 63 13.59 1.85 -14.16
C SER A 63 15.09 1.65 -13.92
N ASP A 64 15.82 1.23 -14.97
CA ASP A 64 17.28 1.16 -14.98
C ASP A 64 17.95 2.53 -14.74
N ARG A 65 17.19 3.62 -14.86
CA ARG A 65 17.66 5.00 -14.67
C ARG A 65 17.63 5.46 -13.21
N GLY A 66 17.38 4.56 -12.24
CA GLY A 66 17.45 4.87 -10.80
C GLY A 66 16.23 5.57 -10.22
N TYR A 67 15.13 5.72 -10.94
CA TYR A 67 13.84 6.15 -10.40
C TYR A 67 12.83 5.00 -10.41
N VAL A 68 11.82 5.12 -9.58
CA VAL A 68 10.69 4.21 -9.53
C VAL A 68 9.46 4.92 -10.05
N LYS A 69 8.67 4.24 -10.88
CA LYS A 69 7.43 4.80 -11.43
C LYS A 69 6.24 4.15 -10.77
N LEU A 70 5.45 4.96 -10.10
CA LEU A 70 4.14 4.60 -9.57
C LEU A 70 3.06 5.16 -10.50
N MET A 71 2.20 4.29 -11.00
CA MET A 71 1.02 4.65 -11.79
C MET A 71 -0.22 4.42 -10.91
N ILE A 72 -1.04 5.44 -10.79
CA ILE A 72 -2.25 5.41 -9.95
C ILE A 72 -3.47 5.89 -10.71
N ASP A 73 -4.65 5.36 -10.39
CA ASP A 73 -5.89 5.85 -10.97
C ASP A 73 -6.38 7.09 -10.21
N VAL A 74 -6.40 8.20 -10.93
CA VAL A 74 -6.96 9.46 -10.46
C VAL A 74 -7.82 10.03 -11.58
N HIS A 75 -9.09 10.22 -11.30
CA HIS A 75 -10.01 10.74 -12.30
C HIS A 75 -11.08 11.64 -11.68
N LYS A 76 -11.65 12.50 -12.50
CA LYS A 76 -12.76 13.37 -12.11
C LYS A 76 -14.08 12.67 -12.39
N SER A 77 -14.83 12.36 -11.33
CA SER A 77 -16.23 11.95 -11.43
C SER A 77 -17.11 13.15 -11.78
N ARG A 78 -18.19 12.90 -12.52
CA ARG A 78 -19.16 13.94 -12.84
C ARG A 78 -19.96 14.42 -11.62
N ARG A 79 -20.12 13.55 -10.60
CA ARG A 79 -20.95 13.80 -9.41
C ARG A 79 -20.11 14.17 -8.17
N ASP A 80 -19.01 13.47 -7.97
CA ASP A 80 -18.31 13.44 -6.67
C ASP A 80 -16.96 14.18 -6.68
N GLY A 81 -16.63 14.89 -7.77
CA GLY A 81 -15.35 15.58 -7.90
C GLY A 81 -14.19 14.64 -8.22
N TRP A 82 -12.99 14.93 -7.68
CA TRP A 82 -11.82 14.10 -7.91
C TRP A 82 -11.87 12.85 -7.03
N LYS A 83 -11.67 11.68 -7.67
CA LYS A 83 -11.48 10.39 -7.01
C LYS A 83 -10.00 10.07 -6.95
N TYR A 84 -9.55 9.72 -5.78
CA TYR A 84 -8.19 9.33 -5.48
C TYR A 84 -8.13 7.83 -5.19
N PRO A 85 -6.97 7.19 -5.42
CA PRO A 85 -6.77 5.83 -4.94
C PRO A 85 -6.90 5.81 -3.42
N THR A 86 -7.35 4.69 -2.87
CA THR A 86 -7.41 4.46 -1.43
C THR A 86 -6.00 4.48 -0.84
N TYR A 87 -5.88 4.66 0.47
CA TYR A 87 -4.61 4.50 1.15
C TYR A 87 -4.09 3.07 1.01
N TRP A 88 -5.00 2.10 1.06
CA TRP A 88 -4.67 0.69 0.85
C TRP A 88 -4.06 0.43 -0.53
N THR A 89 -4.72 0.84 -1.61
CA THR A 89 -4.19 0.68 -2.97
C THR A 89 -2.80 1.30 -3.11
N MET A 90 -2.60 2.51 -2.61
CA MET A 90 -1.29 3.16 -2.67
C MET A 90 -0.23 2.40 -1.86
N ALA A 91 -0.59 1.91 -0.68
CA ALA A 91 0.33 1.16 0.18
C ALA A 91 0.71 -0.20 -0.42
N HIS A 92 -0.23 -0.89 -1.07
CA HIS A 92 0.04 -2.11 -1.82
C HIS A 92 1.12 -1.87 -2.89
N GLU A 93 0.98 -0.82 -3.67
CA GLU A 93 1.97 -0.45 -4.70
C GLU A 93 3.34 -0.04 -4.09
N LEU A 94 3.32 0.69 -2.96
CA LEU A 94 4.55 1.01 -2.24
C LEU A 94 5.23 -0.24 -1.68
N MET A 95 4.45 -1.27 -1.32
CA MET A 95 5.01 -2.54 -0.85
C MET A 95 5.76 -3.27 -1.97
N HIS A 96 5.29 -3.24 -3.22
CA HIS A 96 6.05 -3.75 -4.36
C HIS A 96 7.42 -3.06 -4.49
N LEU A 97 7.48 -1.75 -4.25
CA LEU A 97 8.75 -1.01 -4.24
C LEU A 97 9.66 -1.44 -3.09
N ALA A 98 9.11 -1.67 -1.92
CA ALA A 98 9.87 -2.18 -0.78
C ALA A 98 10.43 -3.58 -1.07
N GLN A 99 9.67 -4.44 -1.76
CA GLN A 99 10.14 -5.77 -2.21
C GLN A 99 11.34 -5.68 -3.16
N PHE A 100 11.35 -4.75 -4.12
CA PHE A 100 12.50 -4.54 -5.00
C PHE A 100 13.77 -4.11 -4.25
N ASN A 101 13.63 -3.43 -3.13
CA ASN A 101 14.74 -2.89 -2.35
C ASN A 101 15.16 -3.79 -1.18
N SER A 102 14.40 -4.84 -0.86
CA SER A 102 14.65 -5.72 0.27
C SER A 102 14.63 -7.20 -0.12
N LYS A 103 15.77 -7.88 -0.01
CA LYS A 103 15.87 -9.32 -0.28
C LYS A 103 15.10 -10.21 0.73
N GLY A 104 14.69 -9.65 1.87
CA GLY A 104 13.99 -10.39 2.93
C GLY A 104 12.47 -10.48 2.73
N ILE A 105 11.92 -9.68 1.83
CA ILE A 105 10.48 -9.61 1.56
C ILE A 105 10.16 -10.45 0.32
N PRO A 106 9.28 -11.46 0.42
CA PRO A 106 8.91 -12.29 -0.73
C PRO A 106 8.19 -11.46 -1.79
N SER A 107 8.38 -11.83 -3.04
CA SER A 107 7.60 -11.30 -4.17
C SER A 107 6.23 -11.98 -4.27
N GLY A 108 5.32 -11.38 -5.03
CA GLY A 108 3.98 -11.88 -5.35
C GLY A 108 2.88 -11.16 -4.58
N GLU A 109 1.70 -11.08 -5.20
CA GLU A 109 0.59 -10.23 -4.78
C GLU A 109 0.07 -10.55 -3.36
N ARG A 110 -0.13 -11.84 -3.04
CA ARG A 110 -0.55 -12.25 -1.68
C ARG A 110 0.48 -11.89 -0.61
N ALA A 111 1.77 -12.02 -0.93
CA ALA A 111 2.84 -11.57 -0.03
C ALA A 111 2.82 -10.06 0.13
N THR A 112 2.61 -9.32 -0.96
CA THR A 112 2.48 -7.86 -0.96
C THR A 112 1.34 -7.43 -0.02
N ASP A 113 0.15 -8.05 -0.12
CA ASP A 113 -0.97 -7.77 0.76
C ASP A 113 -0.62 -8.01 2.24
N VAL A 114 -0.09 -9.20 2.58
CA VAL A 114 0.26 -9.50 3.99
C VAL A 114 1.28 -8.51 4.55
N TYR A 115 2.31 -8.19 3.78
CA TYR A 115 3.36 -7.26 4.23
C TYR A 115 2.86 -5.81 4.31
N ALA A 116 2.01 -5.36 3.40
CA ALA A 116 1.37 -4.05 3.47
C ALA A 116 0.45 -3.95 4.69
N LEU A 117 -0.42 -4.96 4.92
CA LEU A 117 -1.30 -5.04 6.09
C LEU A 117 -0.52 -4.98 7.41
N SER A 118 0.60 -5.71 7.51
CA SER A 118 1.41 -5.75 8.74
C SER A 118 2.07 -4.42 9.09
N ARG A 119 2.28 -3.55 8.11
CA ARG A 119 2.96 -2.27 8.27
C ARG A 119 2.02 -1.10 8.50
N LEU A 120 0.84 -1.14 7.88
CA LEU A 120 -0.12 -0.06 7.95
C LEU A 120 -0.89 -0.07 9.27
N PRO A 121 -0.99 1.06 9.96
CA PRO A 121 -2.02 1.23 10.98
C PRO A 121 -3.42 0.98 10.39
N PRO A 122 -4.35 0.36 11.14
CA PRO A 122 -5.69 -0.01 10.63
C PRO A 122 -6.47 1.14 9.97
N ARG A 123 -6.26 2.40 10.40
CA ARG A 123 -6.92 3.57 9.82
C ARG A 123 -6.58 3.85 8.34
N PHE A 124 -5.52 3.25 7.81
CA PHE A 124 -5.11 3.36 6.42
C PHE A 124 -5.43 2.11 5.59
N ILE A 125 -6.06 1.11 6.21
CA ILE A 125 -6.57 -0.07 5.52
C ILE A 125 -8.05 0.20 5.22
N ASP A 126 -8.29 1.10 4.29
CA ASP A 126 -9.60 1.68 3.98
C ASP A 126 -10.41 0.88 2.97
N GLU A 127 -9.87 -0.25 2.49
CA GLU A 127 -10.57 -1.25 1.69
C GLU A 127 -10.03 -2.67 1.92
N SER A 128 -10.79 -3.66 1.45
CA SER A 128 -10.42 -5.07 1.54
C SER A 128 -9.17 -5.39 0.70
N PRO A 129 -8.22 -6.21 1.19
CA PRO A 129 -7.10 -6.66 0.38
C PRO A 129 -7.58 -7.42 -0.86
N SER A 130 -6.92 -7.14 -2.00
CA SER A 130 -7.39 -7.61 -3.31
C SER A 130 -6.99 -9.04 -3.62
N TYR A 131 -5.84 -9.48 -3.13
CA TYR A 131 -5.22 -10.75 -3.49
C TYR A 131 -5.27 -11.83 -2.40
N LEU A 132 -5.61 -11.46 -1.17
CA LEU A 132 -5.92 -12.42 -0.12
C LEU A 132 -7.38 -12.88 -0.23
N VAL A 133 -7.64 -14.12 0.16
CA VAL A 133 -9.00 -14.63 0.24
C VAL A 133 -9.69 -13.99 1.46
N VAL A 134 -10.76 -13.27 1.19
CA VAL A 134 -11.59 -12.59 2.19
C VAL A 134 -13.04 -13.00 1.95
N PRO A 135 -13.80 -13.37 2.99
CA PRO A 135 -15.21 -13.71 2.87
C PRO A 135 -16.04 -12.61 2.22
N ASP A 136 -17.11 -12.97 1.53
CA ASP A 136 -17.96 -12.07 0.75
C ASP A 136 -18.52 -10.89 1.56
N GLY A 137 -18.89 -11.13 2.82
CA GLY A 137 -19.43 -10.10 3.69
C GLY A 137 -18.45 -8.95 3.92
N PRO A 138 -17.29 -9.21 4.54
CA PRO A 138 -16.23 -8.21 4.69
C PRO A 138 -15.73 -7.63 3.37
N ARG A 139 -15.63 -8.45 2.30
CA ARG A 139 -15.19 -7.97 0.98
C ARG A 139 -16.13 -6.90 0.40
N LYS A 140 -17.43 -7.07 0.56
CA LYS A 140 -18.44 -6.11 0.05
C LYS A 140 -18.58 -4.87 0.92
N ILE A 141 -18.43 -5.04 2.23
CA ILE A 141 -18.59 -3.95 3.20
C ILE A 141 -17.40 -3.99 4.16
N TRP A 142 -16.31 -3.32 3.74
CA TRP A 142 -15.11 -3.21 4.58
C TRP A 142 -15.33 -2.22 5.71
N LYS A 143 -14.99 -2.62 6.94
CA LYS A 143 -15.21 -1.83 8.14
C LYS A 143 -13.91 -1.67 8.97
N PRO A 144 -13.84 -0.70 9.89
CA PRO A 144 -12.66 -0.50 10.74
C PRO A 144 -12.27 -1.72 11.59
N GLU A 145 -13.23 -2.53 12.02
CA GLU A 145 -12.97 -3.78 12.74
C GLU A 145 -12.29 -4.82 11.85
N HIS A 146 -12.67 -4.91 10.56
CA HIS A 146 -12.01 -5.79 9.59
C HIS A 146 -10.56 -5.35 9.35
N ALA A 147 -10.34 -4.04 9.23
CA ALA A 147 -9.00 -3.47 9.06
C ALA A 147 -8.09 -3.79 10.26
N ARG A 148 -8.63 -3.72 11.48
CA ARG A 148 -7.89 -4.06 12.70
C ARG A 148 -7.51 -5.53 12.73
N LEU A 149 -8.49 -6.41 12.51
CA LEU A 149 -8.26 -7.86 12.46
C LEU A 149 -7.24 -8.21 11.38
N ALA A 150 -7.39 -7.65 10.18
CA ALA A 150 -6.49 -7.89 9.06
C ALA A 150 -5.04 -7.50 9.38
N HIS A 151 -4.85 -6.35 10.04
CA HIS A 151 -3.53 -5.90 10.50
C HIS A 151 -2.94 -6.85 11.54
N GLU A 152 -3.70 -7.19 12.60
CA GLU A 152 -3.23 -8.05 13.69
C GLU A 152 -2.82 -9.44 13.18
N LEU A 153 -3.64 -10.03 12.31
CA LEU A 153 -3.32 -11.31 11.69
C LEU A 153 -2.10 -11.20 10.75
N ALA A 154 -1.95 -10.10 10.03
CA ALA A 154 -0.78 -9.91 9.16
C ALA A 154 0.52 -9.78 9.96
N VAL A 155 0.53 -9.06 11.06
CA VAL A 155 1.68 -9.01 11.98
C VAL A 155 2.03 -10.42 12.45
N LYS A 156 1.03 -11.20 12.88
CA LYS A 156 1.24 -12.58 13.32
C LYS A 156 1.72 -13.50 12.21
N ALA A 157 1.19 -13.36 11.00
CA ALA A 157 1.64 -14.13 9.84
C ALA A 157 3.12 -13.90 9.52
N ILE A 158 3.61 -12.67 9.65
CA ILE A 158 5.03 -12.34 9.47
C ILE A 158 5.91 -12.95 10.58
N GLU A 159 5.46 -12.95 11.83
CA GLU A 159 6.17 -13.63 12.94
C GLU A 159 6.27 -15.15 12.67
N LEU A 160 5.16 -15.77 12.29
CA LEU A 160 5.11 -17.20 11.95
C LEU A 160 6.00 -17.53 10.76
N ARG A 161 6.02 -16.68 9.73
CA ARG A 161 6.95 -16.82 8.61
C ARG A 161 8.40 -16.77 9.08
N SER A 162 8.72 -15.85 9.96
CA SER A 162 10.08 -15.72 10.52
C SER A 162 10.49 -16.96 11.33
N SER A 163 9.51 -17.68 11.89
CA SER A 163 9.68 -18.95 12.60
C SER A 163 9.66 -20.17 11.67
N GLY A 164 9.54 -19.98 10.33
CA GLY A 164 9.62 -21.03 9.33
C GLY A 164 8.33 -21.43 8.65
N LEU A 165 7.17 -20.83 8.98
CA LEU A 165 5.91 -21.10 8.28
C LEU A 165 5.95 -20.56 6.85
N ARG A 166 5.93 -21.44 5.87
CA ARG A 166 5.98 -21.06 4.44
C ARG A 166 4.64 -20.55 3.92
N ASN A 167 3.53 -21.15 4.37
CA ASN A 167 2.18 -20.85 3.89
C ASN A 167 1.50 -19.77 4.76
N TYR A 168 2.25 -18.76 5.20
CA TYR A 168 1.78 -17.71 6.10
C TYR A 168 0.59 -16.90 5.55
N ALA A 169 0.48 -16.74 4.22
CA ALA A 169 -0.66 -16.06 3.60
C ALA A 169 -1.93 -16.92 3.65
N VAL A 170 -1.82 -18.24 3.43
CA VAL A 170 -2.96 -19.17 3.63
C VAL A 170 -3.38 -19.18 5.10
N TRP A 171 -2.41 -19.22 6.02
CA TRP A 171 -2.69 -19.14 7.45
C TRP A 171 -3.47 -17.86 7.80
N TRP A 172 -3.10 -16.72 7.22
CA TRP A 172 -3.81 -15.46 7.41
C TRP A 172 -5.27 -15.55 6.93
N GLU A 173 -5.48 -16.13 5.73
CA GLU A 173 -6.80 -16.32 5.14
C GLU A 173 -7.69 -17.21 5.99
N ASP A 174 -7.17 -18.36 6.43
CA ASP A 174 -7.88 -19.31 7.27
C ASP A 174 -8.28 -18.66 8.62
N GLU A 175 -7.37 -17.90 9.27
CA GLU A 175 -7.68 -17.24 10.53
C GLU A 175 -8.66 -16.07 10.36
N PHE A 176 -8.58 -15.35 9.23
CA PHE A 176 -9.52 -14.27 8.95
C PHE A 176 -10.92 -14.83 8.70
N GLU A 177 -11.05 -15.91 7.92
CA GLU A 177 -12.33 -16.57 7.60
C GLU A 177 -13.04 -17.08 8.84
N LYS A 178 -12.33 -17.75 9.76
CA LYS A 178 -12.90 -18.30 11.02
C LYS A 178 -13.72 -17.30 11.83
N VAL A 179 -13.39 -16.02 11.77
CA VAL A 179 -14.12 -14.98 12.51
C VAL A 179 -15.50 -14.72 11.92
N PHE A 180 -15.76 -15.12 10.69
CA PHE A 180 -17.01 -14.86 9.95
C PHE A 180 -17.79 -16.13 9.61
N GLU A 181 -17.33 -17.31 10.06
CA GLU A 181 -18.04 -18.59 9.89
C GLU A 181 -19.12 -18.84 10.96
N GLU A 182 -19.27 -17.93 11.95
CA GLU A 182 -20.33 -17.95 12.96
C GLU A 182 -21.56 -17.11 12.50
#